data_4a46eb497589f5a87da9e1a4f6b162b3
#
_entry.id   4a46eb497589f5a87da9e1a4f6b162b3
#
_cell.length_a   1.000
_cell.length_b   1.000
_cell.length_c   1.000
_cell.angle_alpha   90.00
_cell.angle_beta   90.00
_cell.angle_gamma   90.00
#
_symmetry.space_group_name_H-M   'P 1'
#
loop_
_entity.id
_entity.type
_entity.pdbx_description
1 polymer ?
#
loop_
_entity_poly.entity_id
_entity_poly.type
_entity_poly.pdbx_seq_one_letter_code
_entity_poly.pdbx_strand_id
1 'polypeptide(L)'
;MLRQRSRPYLFSNSLAPSIVGAANKVFDLLSSSTDLRDTLEENASYFRTSMLNAGFDIKPGDSPIVPVMLYDAPLAQKFASELLKEGIYVIGFFYPVVPKGEARIRVQLSAAHSKEQLDKAINAFIKIGKELGVVETA
;
A
#
# COMPACT_ATOMS: atom_id res chain seq x y z
N MET A 1 -5.96 21.57 -27.98
CA MET A 1 -6.49 22.56 -27.02
C MET A 1 -5.80 22.50 -25.67
N LEU A 2 -5.66 21.34 -24.99
CA LEU A 2 -5.00 21.22 -23.68
C LEU A 2 -3.56 21.78 -23.65
N ARG A 3 -2.73 21.47 -24.65
CA ARG A 3 -1.35 21.98 -24.75
C ARG A 3 -1.27 23.51 -24.78
N GLN A 4 -2.26 24.18 -25.37
CA GLN A 4 -2.29 25.65 -25.50
C GLN A 4 -2.95 26.34 -24.29
N ARG A 5 -3.75 25.62 -23.50
CA ARG A 5 -4.47 26.15 -22.34
C ARG A 5 -3.79 25.84 -21.01
N SER A 6 -2.97 24.80 -20.96
CA SER A 6 -2.23 24.43 -19.75
C SER A 6 -1.05 25.38 -19.56
N ARG A 7 -1.18 26.35 -18.66
CA ARG A 7 -0.12 27.31 -18.34
C ARG A 7 1.21 26.62 -17.93
N PRO A 8 1.20 25.59 -17.07
CA PRO A 8 2.44 24.88 -16.75
C PRO A 8 3.15 24.33 -17.97
N TYR A 9 2.42 23.80 -18.94
CA TYR A 9 2.99 23.27 -20.19
C TYR A 9 3.61 24.37 -21.08
N LEU A 10 3.00 25.56 -21.11
CA LEU A 10 3.47 26.69 -21.91
C LEU A 10 4.67 27.41 -21.30
N PHE A 11 4.73 27.47 -19.96
CA PHE A 11 5.68 28.31 -19.22
C PHE A 11 6.72 27.51 -18.41
N SER A 12 6.57 26.18 -18.34
CA SER A 12 7.58 25.29 -17.75
C SER A 12 8.45 24.67 -18.85
N ASN A 13 9.63 24.22 -18.46
CA ASN A 13 10.50 23.46 -19.34
C ASN A 13 9.83 22.15 -19.77
N SER A 14 10.18 21.66 -20.95
CA SER A 14 9.80 20.33 -21.41
C SER A 14 10.31 19.26 -20.44
N LEU A 15 9.62 18.10 -20.40
CA LEU A 15 10.12 16.94 -19.66
C LEU A 15 11.52 16.57 -20.15
N ALA A 16 12.41 16.23 -19.23
CA ALA A 16 13.76 15.81 -19.57
C ALA A 16 13.72 14.57 -20.49
N PRO A 17 14.48 14.55 -21.59
CA PRO A 17 14.47 13.44 -22.54
C PRO A 17 14.75 12.07 -21.90
N SER A 18 15.61 12.02 -20.88
CA SER A 18 15.90 10.79 -20.11
C SER A 18 14.67 10.25 -19.38
N ILE A 19 13.83 11.14 -18.82
CA ILE A 19 12.57 10.74 -18.15
C ILE A 19 11.59 10.20 -19.20
N VAL A 20 11.48 10.86 -20.34
CA VAL A 20 10.61 10.41 -21.43
C VAL A 20 11.08 9.06 -21.99
N GLY A 21 12.40 8.90 -22.19
CA GLY A 21 12.99 7.64 -22.63
C GLY A 21 12.72 6.49 -21.67
N ALA A 22 12.89 6.72 -20.37
CA ALA A 22 12.58 5.74 -19.34
C ALA A 22 11.09 5.38 -19.30
N ALA A 23 10.21 6.38 -19.39
CA ALA A 23 8.76 6.15 -19.41
C ALA A 23 8.33 5.31 -20.63
N ASN A 24 8.84 5.62 -21.83
CA ASN A 24 8.55 4.84 -23.02
C ASN A 24 9.00 3.39 -22.85
N LYS A 25 10.20 3.15 -22.26
CA LYS A 25 10.68 1.79 -22.01
C LYS A 25 9.81 1.04 -21.02
N VAL A 26 9.29 1.71 -20.00
CA VAL A 26 8.31 1.12 -19.06
C VAL A 26 7.03 0.70 -19.79
N PHE A 27 6.50 1.53 -20.69
CA PHE A 27 5.34 1.16 -21.48
C PHE A 27 5.59 -0.03 -22.41
N ASP A 28 6.78 -0.10 -23.03
CA ASP A 28 7.16 -1.27 -23.85
C ASP A 28 7.17 -2.55 -23.00
N LEU A 29 7.77 -2.52 -21.81
CA LEU A 29 7.81 -3.65 -20.88
C LEU A 29 6.41 -4.08 -20.44
N LEU A 30 5.57 -3.13 -20.03
CA LEU A 30 4.20 -3.41 -19.58
C LEU A 30 3.28 -3.90 -20.72
N SER A 31 3.60 -3.55 -21.97
CA SER A 31 2.85 -4.02 -23.14
C SER A 31 3.28 -5.42 -23.61
N SER A 32 4.50 -5.83 -23.25
CA SER A 32 5.06 -7.13 -23.67
C SER A 32 4.67 -8.28 -22.74
N SER A 33 4.34 -8.01 -21.47
CA SER A 33 3.95 -9.02 -20.48
C SER A 33 3.02 -8.46 -19.42
N THR A 34 2.15 -9.30 -18.87
CA THR A 34 1.30 -9.02 -17.70
C THR A 34 1.85 -9.57 -16.40
N ASP A 35 2.92 -10.39 -16.44
CA ASP A 35 3.42 -11.19 -15.32
C ASP A 35 3.57 -10.41 -14.02
N LEU A 36 4.16 -9.20 -14.07
CA LEU A 36 4.33 -8.37 -12.88
C LEU A 36 2.99 -7.85 -12.33
N ARG A 37 2.03 -7.58 -13.20
CA ARG A 37 0.68 -7.14 -12.80
C ARG A 37 -0.09 -8.30 -12.18
N ASP A 38 0.00 -9.47 -12.79
CA ASP A 38 -0.67 -10.69 -12.33
C ASP A 38 -0.10 -11.10 -10.96
N THR A 39 1.23 -11.11 -10.80
CA THR A 39 1.89 -11.34 -9.51
C THR A 39 1.48 -10.31 -8.45
N LEU A 40 1.36 -9.04 -8.82
CA LEU A 40 0.93 -8.00 -7.89
C LEU A 40 -0.51 -8.20 -7.44
N GLU A 41 -1.40 -8.60 -8.34
CA GLU A 41 -2.82 -8.89 -8.04
C GLU A 41 -2.94 -10.12 -7.14
N GLU A 42 -2.20 -11.20 -7.43
CA GLU A 42 -2.12 -12.39 -6.58
C GLU A 42 -1.63 -12.04 -5.17
N ASN A 43 -0.54 -11.28 -5.06
CA ASN A 43 0.01 -10.83 -3.78
C ASN A 43 -1.00 -9.97 -3.00
N ALA A 44 -1.72 -9.08 -3.67
CA ALA A 44 -2.72 -8.22 -3.06
C ALA A 44 -3.93 -9.03 -2.56
N SER A 45 -4.42 -9.95 -3.36
CA SER A 45 -5.52 -10.85 -3.01
C SER A 45 -5.16 -11.75 -1.84
N TYR A 46 -3.97 -12.34 -1.87
CA TYR A 46 -3.45 -13.18 -0.80
C TYR A 46 -3.36 -12.42 0.53
N PHE A 47 -2.75 -11.25 0.51
CA PHE A 47 -2.61 -10.42 1.71
C PHE A 47 -3.98 -10.00 2.27
N ARG A 48 -4.90 -9.50 1.43
CA ARG A 48 -6.26 -9.11 1.84
C ARG A 48 -7.01 -10.26 2.51
N THR A 49 -7.03 -11.41 1.84
CA THR A 49 -7.73 -12.60 2.35
C THR A 49 -7.15 -13.06 3.68
N SER A 50 -5.84 -13.08 3.81
CA SER A 50 -5.17 -13.47 5.05
C SER A 50 -5.48 -12.50 6.21
N MET A 51 -5.49 -11.20 5.93
CA MET A 51 -5.81 -10.18 6.95
C MET A 51 -7.28 -10.22 7.37
N LEU A 52 -8.20 -10.41 6.42
CA LEU A 52 -9.64 -10.59 6.72
C LEU A 52 -9.88 -11.84 7.57
N ASN A 53 -9.25 -12.96 7.21
CA ASN A 53 -9.35 -14.21 7.98
C ASN A 53 -8.77 -14.07 9.40
N ALA A 54 -7.79 -13.20 9.58
CA ALA A 54 -7.23 -12.88 10.89
C ALA A 54 -8.09 -11.89 11.73
N GLY A 55 -9.21 -11.41 11.18
CA GLY A 55 -10.15 -10.53 11.89
C GLY A 55 -9.86 -9.03 11.73
N PHE A 56 -8.93 -8.63 10.87
CA PHE A 56 -8.73 -7.21 10.59
C PHE A 56 -9.83 -6.63 9.70
N ASP A 57 -10.23 -5.41 9.99
CA ASP A 57 -11.09 -4.65 9.10
C ASP A 57 -10.27 -4.04 7.96
N ILE A 58 -10.55 -4.50 6.75
CA ILE A 58 -9.87 -4.09 5.51
C ILE A 58 -10.86 -3.34 4.63
N LYS A 59 -10.53 -2.09 4.32
CA LYS A 59 -11.37 -1.30 3.41
C LYS A 59 -11.48 -1.99 2.04
N PRO A 60 -12.68 -2.22 1.50
CA PRO A 60 -12.87 -2.88 0.21
C PRO A 60 -12.15 -2.16 -0.93
N GLY A 61 -11.74 -2.92 -1.95
CA GLY A 61 -11.12 -2.41 -3.17
C GLY A 61 -10.18 -3.43 -3.82
N ASP A 62 -9.86 -3.20 -5.08
CA ASP A 62 -9.02 -4.09 -5.92
C ASP A 62 -7.57 -3.59 -6.03
N SER A 63 -7.29 -2.43 -5.44
CA SER A 63 -5.94 -1.84 -5.48
C SER A 63 -4.93 -2.68 -4.67
N PRO A 64 -3.65 -2.75 -5.10
CA PRO A 64 -2.58 -3.34 -4.30
C PRO A 64 -2.22 -2.51 -3.07
N ILE A 65 -2.86 -1.36 -2.87
CA ILE A 65 -2.83 -0.61 -1.63
C ILE A 65 -3.95 -1.12 -0.72
N VAL A 66 -3.57 -1.72 0.41
CA VAL A 66 -4.50 -2.35 1.36
C VAL A 66 -4.61 -1.49 2.61
N PRO A 67 -5.74 -0.80 2.83
CA PRO A 67 -5.97 -0.06 4.06
C PRO A 67 -6.44 -1.00 5.18
N VAL A 68 -5.63 -1.13 6.23
CA VAL A 68 -5.98 -1.84 7.47
C VAL A 68 -6.54 -0.81 8.44
N MET A 69 -7.83 -0.88 8.74
CA MET A 69 -8.54 0.10 9.53
C MET A 69 -8.25 -0.06 11.02
N LEU A 70 -7.88 1.03 11.69
CA LEU A 70 -7.63 1.08 13.13
C LEU A 70 -8.47 2.15 13.82
N TYR A 71 -9.04 3.09 13.05
CA TYR A 71 -9.96 4.15 13.48
C TYR A 71 -9.36 5.19 14.41
N ASP A 72 -8.45 4.81 15.32
CA ASP A 72 -7.80 5.68 16.31
C ASP A 72 -6.37 6.08 15.90
N ALA A 73 -6.04 7.37 15.99
CA ALA A 73 -4.75 7.90 15.53
C ALA A 73 -3.56 7.46 16.42
N PRO A 74 -3.65 7.53 17.77
CA PRO A 74 -2.63 7.00 18.66
C PRO A 74 -2.38 5.51 18.45
N LEU A 75 -3.44 4.72 18.25
CA LEU A 75 -3.34 3.29 17.97
C LEU A 75 -2.60 3.04 16.64
N ALA A 76 -2.93 3.80 15.58
CA ALA A 76 -2.27 3.66 14.28
C ALA A 76 -0.77 3.98 14.35
N GLN A 77 -0.38 5.00 15.13
CA GLN A 77 1.02 5.33 15.34
C GLN A 77 1.75 4.23 16.12
N LYS A 78 1.15 3.75 17.20
CA LYS A 78 1.72 2.68 18.02
C LYS A 78 1.87 1.40 17.21
N PHE A 79 0.84 1.03 16.45
CA PHE A 79 0.85 -0.15 15.59
C PHE A 79 1.98 -0.10 14.56
N ALA A 80 2.15 1.03 13.87
CA ALA A 80 3.25 1.23 12.92
C ALA A 80 4.63 1.14 13.58
N SER A 81 4.77 1.68 14.79
CA SER A 81 5.99 1.63 15.57
C SER A 81 6.37 0.20 15.99
N GLU A 82 5.39 -0.61 16.40
CA GLU A 82 5.63 -2.01 16.74
C GLU A 82 5.96 -2.85 15.50
N LEU A 83 5.29 -2.64 14.37
CA LEU A 83 5.62 -3.30 13.10
C LEU A 83 7.05 -3.00 12.64
N LEU A 84 7.54 -1.78 12.86
CA LEU A 84 8.93 -1.42 12.54
C LEU A 84 9.94 -2.26 13.32
N LYS A 85 9.66 -2.60 14.60
CA LYS A 85 10.51 -3.48 15.41
C LYS A 85 10.58 -4.91 14.86
N GLU A 86 9.50 -5.36 14.20
CA GLU A 86 9.45 -6.65 13.49
C GLU A 86 10.10 -6.58 12.09
N GLY A 87 10.63 -5.42 11.71
CA GLY A 87 11.24 -5.18 10.41
C GLY A 87 10.26 -4.93 9.28
N ILE A 88 9.02 -4.53 9.61
CA ILE A 88 7.98 -4.17 8.64
C ILE A 88 7.78 -2.66 8.67
N TYR A 89 8.17 -2.01 7.57
CA TYR A 89 8.01 -0.56 7.43
C TYR A 89 6.64 -0.21 6.86
N VAL A 90 5.81 0.40 7.66
CA VAL A 90 4.49 0.95 7.29
C VAL A 90 4.27 2.29 7.96
N ILE A 91 3.31 3.06 7.44
CA ILE A 91 2.95 4.37 7.98
C ILE A 91 1.48 4.39 8.37
N GLY A 92 1.20 4.93 9.56
CA GLY A 92 -0.15 5.24 10.01
C GLY A 92 -0.66 6.52 9.31
N PHE A 93 -1.86 6.44 8.77
CA PHE A 93 -2.58 7.57 8.18
C PHE A 93 -3.72 7.97 9.11
N PHE A 94 -3.73 9.25 9.51
CA PHE A 94 -4.73 9.83 10.40
C PHE A 94 -4.99 11.28 10.00
N TYR A 95 -5.92 11.94 10.69
CA TYR A 95 -6.24 13.34 10.41
C TYR A 95 -4.98 14.24 10.48
N PRO A 96 -4.76 15.20 9.55
CA PRO A 96 -5.69 15.63 8.49
C PRO A 96 -5.58 14.88 7.15
N VAL A 97 -4.72 13.88 7.04
CA VAL A 97 -4.49 13.11 5.78
C VAL A 97 -5.71 12.24 5.43
N VAL A 98 -6.40 11.74 6.44
CA VAL A 98 -7.68 11.03 6.34
C VAL A 98 -8.69 11.67 7.29
N PRO A 99 -10.01 11.48 7.10
CA PRO A 99 -11.02 11.99 8.01
C PRO A 99 -10.80 11.53 9.46
N LYS A 100 -11.29 12.32 10.42
CA LYS A 100 -11.31 11.93 11.85
C LYS A 100 -12.08 10.61 12.02
N GLY A 101 -11.55 9.69 12.83
CA GLY A 101 -12.17 8.38 13.04
C GLY A 101 -11.90 7.38 11.90
N GLU A 102 -11.07 7.71 10.91
CA GLU A 102 -10.69 6.80 9.81
C GLU A 102 -9.19 6.51 9.80
N ALA A 103 -8.54 6.53 10.95
CA ALA A 103 -7.12 6.19 11.03
C ALA A 103 -6.88 4.74 10.59
N ARG A 104 -5.79 4.53 9.86
CA ARG A 104 -5.46 3.25 9.23
C ARG A 104 -3.97 3.09 9.00
N ILE A 105 -3.51 1.87 8.87
CA ILE A 105 -2.23 1.55 8.23
C ILE A 105 -2.48 1.35 6.74
N ARG A 106 -1.71 1.99 5.89
CA ARG A 106 -1.76 1.78 4.44
C ARG A 106 -0.63 0.86 4.02
N VAL A 107 -0.94 -0.40 3.77
CA VAL A 107 0.02 -1.37 3.25
C VAL A 107 0.09 -1.23 1.74
N GLN A 108 1.29 -1.10 1.20
CA GLN A 108 1.53 -1.02 -0.23
C GLN A 108 2.29 -2.27 -0.68
N LEU A 109 1.62 -3.09 -1.47
CA LEU A 109 2.17 -4.34 -1.98
C LEU A 109 2.94 -4.11 -3.29
N SER A 110 3.83 -5.04 -3.61
CA SER A 110 4.65 -5.01 -4.81
C SER A 110 4.74 -6.42 -5.43
N ALA A 111 4.88 -6.49 -6.74
CA ALA A 111 5.23 -7.73 -7.43
C ALA A 111 6.59 -8.31 -7.01
N ALA A 112 7.45 -7.47 -6.44
CA ALA A 112 8.76 -7.90 -5.93
C ALA A 112 8.70 -8.57 -4.54
N HIS A 113 7.55 -8.52 -3.86
CA HIS A 113 7.41 -9.22 -2.58
C HIS A 113 7.27 -10.72 -2.80
N SER A 114 8.12 -11.50 -2.14
CA SER A 114 7.97 -12.96 -2.11
C SER A 114 6.86 -13.36 -1.12
N LYS A 115 6.39 -14.61 -1.27
CA LYS A 115 5.36 -15.16 -0.38
C LYS A 115 5.85 -15.20 1.08
N GLU A 116 7.10 -15.54 1.33
CA GLU A 116 7.71 -15.58 2.66
C GLU A 116 7.72 -14.17 3.30
N GLN A 117 7.95 -13.13 2.49
CA GLN A 117 7.90 -11.75 2.98
C GLN A 117 6.47 -11.33 3.33
N LEU A 118 5.48 -11.74 2.53
CA LEU A 118 4.07 -11.50 2.84
C LEU A 118 3.64 -12.24 4.10
N ASP A 119 4.02 -13.51 4.24
CA ASP A 119 3.72 -14.32 5.43
C ASP A 119 4.34 -13.73 6.69
N LYS A 120 5.59 -13.26 6.60
CA LYS A 120 6.24 -12.53 7.69
C LYS A 120 5.46 -11.29 8.08
N ALA A 121 5.02 -10.49 7.10
CA ALA A 121 4.24 -9.28 7.36
C ALA A 121 2.89 -9.61 8.00
N ILE A 122 2.14 -10.57 7.45
CA ILE A 122 0.85 -11.02 7.97
C ILE A 122 0.99 -11.50 9.42
N ASN A 123 1.99 -12.33 9.72
CA ASN A 123 2.23 -12.83 11.07
C ASN A 123 2.58 -11.71 12.06
N ALA A 124 3.37 -10.70 11.62
CA ALA A 124 3.68 -9.52 12.44
C ALA A 124 2.42 -8.69 12.73
N PHE A 125 1.56 -8.47 11.73
CA PHE A 125 0.28 -7.80 11.91
C PHE A 125 -0.62 -8.54 12.90
N ILE A 126 -0.74 -9.87 12.78
CA ILE A 126 -1.55 -10.70 13.66
C ILE A 126 -1.03 -10.62 15.10
N LYS A 127 0.28 -10.77 15.30
CA LYS A 127 0.94 -10.68 16.60
C LYS A 127 0.62 -9.35 17.28
N ILE A 128 0.91 -8.25 16.60
CA ILE A 128 0.71 -6.90 17.14
C ILE A 128 -0.78 -6.58 17.28
N GLY A 129 -1.61 -7.05 16.35
CA GLY A 129 -3.06 -6.90 16.43
C GLY A 129 -3.64 -7.52 17.71
N LYS A 130 -3.16 -8.70 18.10
CA LYS A 130 -3.54 -9.36 19.36
C LYS A 130 -3.01 -8.58 20.57
N GLU A 131 -1.73 -8.18 20.55
CA GLU A 131 -1.11 -7.43 21.65
C GLU A 131 -1.79 -6.07 21.91
N LEU A 132 -2.32 -5.43 20.88
CA LEU A 132 -2.97 -4.13 20.96
C LEU A 132 -4.52 -4.22 21.01
N GLY A 133 -5.09 -5.42 21.03
CA GLY A 133 -6.53 -5.64 21.12
C GLY A 133 -7.31 -5.22 19.88
N VAL A 134 -6.67 -5.24 18.71
CA VAL A 134 -7.30 -4.94 17.40
C VAL A 134 -8.02 -6.17 16.84
N VAL A 135 -7.46 -7.34 17.07
CA VAL A 135 -8.04 -8.64 16.69
C VAL A 135 -8.13 -9.55 17.91
N GLU A 136 -9.10 -10.46 17.90
CA GLU A 136 -9.32 -11.38 19.03
C GLU A 136 -8.18 -12.38 19.15
N THR A 137 -7.87 -12.72 20.41
CA THR A 137 -6.98 -13.83 20.72
C THR A 137 -7.82 -15.10 20.68
N ALA A 138 -7.61 -15.92 19.64
CA ALA A 138 -8.27 -17.23 19.55
C ALA A 138 -7.79 -18.14 20.68
#